data_6814733edaac5898b9e9bb371ca92e0c
#
_entry.id   6814733edaac5898b9e9bb371ca92e0c
#
_cell.length_a   1.000
_cell.length_b   1.000
_cell.length_c   1.000
_cell.angle_alpha   90.00
_cell.angle_beta   90.00
_cell.angle_gamma   90.00
#
_symmetry.space_group_name_H-M   'P 1'
#
loop_
_entity.id
_entity.type
_entity.pdbx_description
1 polymer ?
#
loop_
_entity_poly.entity_id
_entity_poly.type
_entity_poly.pdbx_seq_one_letter_code
_entity_poly.pdbx_strand_id
1 'polypeptide(L)'
;MLLSQTAASRMRRRGRGAILNVSSVASGTAMGTYAAHKTWVEIFSCALAEELRGSGVQVMALKPGTTDTGFFSKITTKIEDVPTIARLTPEYVVEQALNDLARGKVISVPSVIYKVMDFLTWKAPRSLVCRFTGYLQRDRFRV
;
A
#
# COMPACT_ATOMS: atom_id res chain seq x y z
N MET A 1 6.00 -12.18 -5.07
CA MET A 1 6.57 -12.10 -6.44
C MET A 1 6.22 -13.31 -7.29
N LEU A 2 6.69 -14.49 -6.99
CA LEU A 2 6.41 -15.71 -7.79
C LEU A 2 4.91 -15.94 -8.06
N LEU A 3 4.06 -15.81 -7.05
CA LEU A 3 2.62 -15.97 -7.21
C LEU A 3 2.02 -14.95 -8.18
N SER A 4 2.38 -13.68 -8.07
CA SER A 4 1.88 -12.62 -8.97
C SER A 4 2.37 -12.86 -10.40
N GLN A 5 3.62 -13.25 -10.61
CA GLN A 5 4.16 -13.54 -11.95
C GLN A 5 3.50 -14.78 -12.58
N THR A 6 3.33 -15.85 -11.80
CA THR A 6 2.65 -17.05 -12.28
C THR A 6 1.17 -16.75 -12.64
N ALA A 7 0.50 -15.98 -11.77
CA ALA A 7 -0.88 -15.55 -12.02
C ALA A 7 -0.96 -14.67 -13.27
N ALA A 8 -0.06 -13.68 -13.39
CA ALA A 8 0.03 -12.78 -14.54
C ALA A 8 0.18 -13.54 -15.86
N SER A 9 1.11 -14.51 -15.90
CA SER A 9 1.33 -15.35 -17.08
C SER A 9 0.08 -16.13 -17.51
N ARG A 10 -0.63 -16.73 -16.55
CA ARG A 10 -1.89 -17.46 -16.82
C ARG A 10 -3.02 -16.52 -17.24
N MET A 11 -3.15 -15.35 -16.59
CA MET A 11 -4.17 -14.35 -16.89
C MET A 11 -3.95 -13.72 -18.26
N ARG A 12 -2.69 -13.42 -18.62
CA ARG A 12 -2.32 -12.91 -19.94
C ARG A 12 -2.73 -13.86 -21.06
N ARG A 13 -2.50 -15.19 -20.90
CA ARG A 13 -2.90 -16.19 -21.91
C ARG A 13 -4.40 -16.26 -22.12
N ARG A 14 -5.22 -16.01 -21.09
CA ARG A 14 -6.69 -16.00 -21.21
C ARG A 14 -7.27 -14.62 -21.51
N GLY A 15 -6.42 -13.57 -21.64
CA GLY A 15 -6.82 -12.21 -21.99
C GLY A 15 -7.60 -11.46 -20.90
N ARG A 16 -7.65 -11.98 -19.68
CA ARG A 16 -8.39 -11.34 -18.57
C ARG A 16 -7.88 -11.76 -17.20
N GLY A 17 -7.96 -10.85 -16.25
CA GLY A 17 -7.64 -11.10 -14.84
C GLY A 17 -7.37 -9.83 -14.05
N ALA A 18 -7.25 -9.99 -12.74
CA ALA A 18 -6.86 -8.90 -11.86
C ALA A 18 -5.94 -9.40 -10.76
N ILE A 19 -4.91 -8.63 -10.45
CA ILE A 19 -3.96 -8.87 -9.37
C ILE A 19 -4.00 -7.65 -8.45
N LEU A 20 -4.34 -7.86 -7.19
CA LEU A 20 -4.32 -6.85 -6.16
C LEU A 20 -3.24 -7.21 -5.14
N ASN A 21 -2.19 -6.41 -5.07
CA ASN A 21 -1.11 -6.57 -4.10
C ASN A 21 -1.29 -5.56 -2.95
N VAL A 22 -1.21 -6.03 -1.71
CA VAL A 22 -1.40 -5.18 -0.54
C VAL A 22 -0.07 -4.57 -0.09
N SER A 23 0.10 -3.28 -0.38
CA SER A 23 1.16 -2.43 0.12
C SER A 23 0.74 -1.75 1.44
N SER A 24 1.06 -0.48 1.64
CA SER A 24 0.69 0.35 2.79
C SER A 24 0.97 1.82 2.48
N VAL A 25 0.30 2.75 3.15
CA VAL A 25 0.69 4.17 3.17
C VAL A 25 2.05 4.41 3.84
N ALA A 26 2.59 3.44 4.56
CA ALA A 26 3.96 3.48 5.07
C ALA A 26 5.01 3.34 3.96
N SER A 27 4.63 2.90 2.76
CA SER A 27 5.53 2.88 1.61
C SER A 27 6.05 4.30 1.30
N GLY A 28 7.30 4.39 0.87
CA GLY A 28 7.93 5.69 0.66
C GLY A 28 8.41 6.40 1.93
N THR A 29 8.18 5.87 3.12
CA THR A 29 8.70 6.39 4.41
C THR A 29 9.98 5.68 4.84
N ALA A 30 10.63 6.17 5.91
CA ALA A 30 11.76 5.50 6.57
C ALA A 30 11.33 4.75 7.84
N MET A 31 10.12 4.17 7.83
CA MET A 31 9.56 3.43 8.97
C MET A 31 10.05 1.97 9.00
N GLY A 32 11.37 1.78 8.97
CA GLY A 32 12.04 0.48 9.10
C GLY A 32 11.85 -0.44 7.89
N THR A 33 12.22 -1.71 8.08
CA THR A 33 12.17 -2.75 7.04
C THR A 33 10.75 -3.00 6.51
N TYR A 34 9.72 -2.80 7.35
CA TYR A 34 8.34 -2.91 6.91
C TYR A 34 8.02 -1.93 5.77
N ALA A 35 8.38 -0.64 5.94
CA ALA A 35 8.17 0.37 4.91
C ALA A 35 8.94 0.05 3.64
N ALA A 36 10.18 -0.44 3.76
CA ALA A 36 10.99 -0.87 2.61
C ALA A 36 10.31 -2.00 1.83
N HIS A 37 9.79 -3.04 2.50
CA HIS A 37 9.06 -4.12 1.85
C HIS A 37 7.77 -3.61 1.19
N LYS A 38 7.03 -2.70 1.84
CA LYS A 38 5.79 -2.14 1.27
C LYS A 38 6.06 -1.23 0.09
N THR A 39 7.17 -0.47 0.09
CA THR A 39 7.64 0.29 -1.07
C THR A 39 7.97 -0.65 -2.23
N TRP A 40 8.67 -1.74 -1.94
CA TRP A 40 8.97 -2.75 -2.96
C TRP A 40 7.69 -3.34 -3.59
N VAL A 41 6.69 -3.72 -2.78
CA VAL A 41 5.39 -4.24 -3.28
C VAL A 41 4.70 -3.22 -4.18
N GLU A 42 4.71 -1.93 -3.81
CA GLU A 42 4.13 -0.85 -4.61
C GLU A 42 4.82 -0.73 -5.98
N ILE A 43 6.15 -0.57 -5.99
CA ILE A 43 6.91 -0.41 -7.24
C ILE A 43 6.83 -1.66 -8.11
N PHE A 44 6.90 -2.86 -7.51
CA PHE A 44 6.69 -4.12 -8.23
C PHE A 44 5.32 -4.17 -8.91
N SER A 45 4.25 -3.73 -8.22
CA SER A 45 2.91 -3.73 -8.80
C SER A 45 2.77 -2.73 -9.94
N CYS A 46 3.38 -1.56 -9.82
CA CYS A 46 3.42 -0.57 -10.89
C CYS A 46 4.15 -1.11 -12.12
N ALA A 47 5.32 -1.72 -11.93
CA ALA A 47 6.09 -2.31 -13.04
C ALA A 47 5.29 -3.44 -13.72
N LEU A 48 4.70 -4.34 -12.94
CA LEU A 48 3.90 -5.43 -13.48
C LEU A 48 2.64 -4.93 -14.22
N ALA A 49 2.03 -3.82 -13.78
CA ALA A 49 0.91 -3.20 -14.45
C ALA A 49 1.31 -2.68 -15.85
N GLU A 50 2.49 -2.07 -15.97
CA GLU A 50 3.03 -1.62 -17.25
C GLU A 50 3.38 -2.78 -18.19
N GLU A 51 4.01 -3.84 -17.66
CA GLU A 51 4.34 -5.05 -18.44
C GLU A 51 3.09 -5.75 -19.00
N LEU A 52 1.96 -5.64 -18.32
CA LEU A 52 0.70 -6.25 -18.70
C LEU A 52 -0.26 -5.30 -19.43
N ARG A 53 0.18 -4.07 -19.72
CA ARG A 53 -0.64 -3.09 -20.44
C ARG A 53 -1.16 -3.65 -21.76
N GLY A 54 -2.45 -3.51 -22.00
CA GLY A 54 -3.12 -4.04 -23.22
C GLY A 54 -3.38 -5.54 -23.23
N SER A 55 -2.98 -6.29 -22.20
CA SER A 55 -3.20 -7.75 -22.12
C SER A 55 -4.58 -8.17 -21.57
N GLY A 56 -5.42 -7.22 -21.14
CA GLY A 56 -6.67 -7.49 -20.44
C GLY A 56 -6.50 -7.88 -18.97
N VAL A 57 -5.26 -7.81 -18.43
CA VAL A 57 -4.95 -8.07 -17.01
C VAL A 57 -4.71 -6.77 -16.28
N GLN A 58 -5.44 -6.55 -15.20
CA GLN A 58 -5.27 -5.40 -14.32
C GLN A 58 -4.34 -5.76 -13.16
N VAL A 59 -3.47 -4.82 -12.78
CA VAL A 59 -2.63 -4.95 -11.57
C VAL A 59 -2.78 -3.69 -10.74
N MET A 60 -3.00 -3.85 -9.44
CA MET A 60 -3.16 -2.74 -8.53
C MET A 60 -2.39 -2.95 -7.23
N ALA A 61 -1.70 -1.91 -6.76
CA ALA A 61 -1.18 -1.80 -5.41
C ALA A 61 -2.24 -1.13 -4.52
N LEU A 62 -2.74 -1.84 -3.53
CA LEU A 62 -3.59 -1.28 -2.48
C LEU A 62 -2.72 -0.76 -1.35
N LYS A 63 -2.87 0.52 -0.99
CA LYS A 63 -2.13 1.18 0.09
C LYS A 63 -3.10 1.57 1.22
N PRO A 64 -3.52 0.63 2.07
CA PRO A 64 -4.37 0.96 3.19
C PRO A 64 -3.61 1.81 4.22
N GLY A 65 -4.35 2.70 4.87
CA GLY A 65 -3.95 3.34 6.11
C GLY A 65 -4.18 2.42 7.31
N THR A 66 -4.27 3.02 8.49
CA THR A 66 -4.60 2.29 9.72
C THR A 66 -6.00 1.69 9.60
N THR A 67 -6.06 0.38 9.48
CA THR A 67 -7.30 -0.38 9.32
C THR A 67 -7.52 -1.23 10.56
N ASP A 68 -8.72 -1.18 11.12
CA ASP A 68 -9.08 -1.93 12.33
C ASP A 68 -9.19 -3.42 12.00
N THR A 69 -8.07 -4.10 12.16
CA THR A 69 -7.92 -5.54 11.95
C THR A 69 -7.13 -6.14 13.09
N GLY A 70 -7.18 -7.44 13.28
CA GLY A 70 -6.33 -8.16 14.24
C GLY A 70 -4.81 -8.00 14.04
N PHE A 71 -4.37 -7.23 13.03
CA PHE A 71 -2.97 -6.92 12.80
C PHE A 71 -2.36 -6.09 13.95
N PHE A 72 -3.10 -5.10 14.46
CA PHE A 72 -2.61 -4.22 15.53
C PHE A 72 -2.44 -4.95 16.86
N SER A 73 -3.21 -6.00 17.12
CA SER A 73 -3.04 -6.84 18.33
C SER A 73 -1.69 -7.57 18.36
N LYS A 74 -1.00 -7.66 17.21
CA LYS A 74 0.28 -8.38 17.05
C LYS A 74 1.50 -7.45 17.00
N ILE A 75 1.29 -6.13 17.06
CA ILE A 75 2.37 -5.13 17.03
C ILE A 75 2.26 -4.21 18.25
N THR A 76 3.36 -3.55 18.59
CA THR A 76 3.46 -2.69 19.79
C THR A 76 2.57 -1.44 19.73
N THR A 77 2.14 -1.01 18.54
CA THR A 77 1.28 0.16 18.38
C THR A 77 -0.17 -0.24 18.63
N LYS A 78 -0.81 0.40 19.60
CA LYS A 78 -2.23 0.20 19.87
C LYS A 78 -3.05 1.02 18.87
N ILE A 79 -4.16 0.44 18.40
CA ILE A 79 -5.06 1.15 17.48
C ILE A 79 -5.71 2.35 18.16
N GLU A 80 -5.85 2.30 19.49
CA GLU A 80 -6.39 3.37 20.30
C GLU A 80 -5.56 4.66 20.25
N ASP A 81 -4.25 4.55 19.95
CA ASP A 81 -3.36 5.69 19.82
C ASP A 81 -3.55 6.43 18.48
N VAL A 82 -4.33 5.88 17.56
CA VAL A 82 -4.62 6.49 16.26
C VAL A 82 -5.95 7.27 16.36
N PRO A 83 -6.00 8.53 15.91
CA PRO A 83 -7.25 9.30 15.89
C PRO A 83 -8.37 8.56 15.14
N THR A 84 -9.58 8.59 15.67
CA THR A 84 -10.74 7.86 15.10
C THR A 84 -10.98 8.20 13.63
N ILE A 85 -10.76 9.45 13.23
CA ILE A 85 -10.91 9.91 11.84
C ILE A 85 -9.92 9.24 10.87
N ALA A 86 -8.80 8.72 11.39
CA ALA A 86 -7.78 8.03 10.60
C ALA A 86 -7.92 6.49 10.65
N ARG A 87 -8.87 5.96 11.43
CA ARG A 87 -9.15 4.52 11.47
C ARG A 87 -10.11 4.15 10.35
N LEU A 88 -9.75 3.12 9.61
CA LEU A 88 -10.58 2.60 8.52
C LEU A 88 -11.14 1.24 8.92
N THR A 89 -12.34 0.92 8.47
CA THR A 89 -12.87 -0.44 8.57
C THR A 89 -12.38 -1.29 7.40
N PRO A 90 -12.19 -2.60 7.58
CA PRO A 90 -11.81 -3.51 6.51
C PRO A 90 -12.77 -3.46 5.32
N GLU A 91 -14.07 -3.38 5.60
CA GLU A 91 -15.14 -3.34 4.60
C GLU A 91 -14.99 -2.11 3.70
N TYR A 92 -14.78 -0.93 4.30
CA TYR A 92 -14.55 0.31 3.55
C TYR A 92 -13.30 0.21 2.66
N VAL A 93 -12.20 -0.34 3.20
CA VAL A 93 -10.95 -0.51 2.45
C VAL A 93 -11.15 -1.42 1.24
N VAL A 94 -11.85 -2.55 1.42
CA VAL A 94 -12.13 -3.50 0.35
C VAL A 94 -13.05 -2.89 -0.71
N GLU A 95 -14.14 -2.23 -0.30
CA GLU A 95 -15.06 -1.58 -1.22
C GLU A 95 -14.34 -0.53 -2.09
N GLN A 96 -13.55 0.35 -1.48
CA GLN A 96 -12.79 1.36 -2.22
C GLN A 96 -11.76 0.73 -3.14
N ALA A 97 -11.08 -0.33 -2.70
CA ALA A 97 -10.12 -1.06 -3.52
C ALA A 97 -10.77 -1.66 -4.77
N LEU A 98 -11.92 -2.33 -4.62
CA LEU A 98 -12.63 -2.93 -5.74
C LEU A 98 -13.18 -1.89 -6.72
N ASN A 99 -13.70 -0.76 -6.20
CA ASN A 99 -14.14 0.36 -7.01
C ASN A 99 -12.98 0.99 -7.81
N ASP A 100 -11.81 1.16 -7.18
CA ASP A 100 -10.63 1.68 -7.85
C ASP A 100 -10.07 0.69 -8.89
N LEU A 101 -10.09 -0.59 -8.59
CA LEU A 101 -9.72 -1.66 -9.53
C LEU A 101 -10.64 -1.66 -10.76
N ALA A 102 -11.95 -1.57 -10.56
CA ALA A 102 -12.93 -1.50 -11.67
C ALA A 102 -12.72 -0.26 -12.57
N ARG A 103 -12.15 0.82 -12.02
CA ARG A 103 -11.76 2.03 -12.76
C ARG A 103 -10.37 1.93 -13.42
N GLY A 104 -9.71 0.80 -13.34
CA GLY A 104 -8.39 0.57 -13.93
C GLY A 104 -7.24 1.29 -13.22
N LYS A 105 -7.39 1.68 -11.95
CA LYS A 105 -6.32 2.33 -11.21
C LYS A 105 -5.21 1.34 -10.85
N VAL A 106 -3.96 1.79 -11.01
CA VAL A 106 -2.77 1.01 -10.62
C VAL A 106 -2.43 1.17 -9.13
N ILE A 107 -2.78 2.31 -8.53
CA ILE A 107 -2.58 2.57 -7.10
C ILE A 107 -3.92 2.97 -6.48
N SER A 108 -4.29 2.32 -5.38
CA SER A 108 -5.46 2.66 -4.57
C SER A 108 -5.06 3.03 -3.15
N VAL A 109 -5.49 4.21 -2.70
CA VAL A 109 -5.36 4.68 -1.31
C VAL A 109 -6.76 4.97 -0.79
N PRO A 110 -7.36 4.10 0.05
CA PRO A 110 -8.78 4.16 0.43
C PRO A 110 -9.13 5.23 1.47
N SER A 111 -8.64 6.44 1.35
CA SER A 111 -9.05 7.56 2.23
C SER A 111 -8.45 8.86 1.72
N VAL A 112 -9.19 9.95 1.81
CA VAL A 112 -8.70 11.27 1.40
C VAL A 112 -7.53 11.71 2.26
N ILE A 113 -7.59 11.47 3.58
CA ILE A 113 -6.50 11.81 4.51
C ILE A 113 -5.22 11.08 4.10
N TYR A 114 -5.32 9.79 3.87
CA TYR A 114 -4.16 8.99 3.47
C TYR A 114 -3.67 9.28 2.05
N LYS A 115 -4.57 9.70 1.12
CA LYS A 115 -4.16 10.20 -0.20
C LYS A 115 -3.30 11.45 -0.09
N VAL A 116 -3.69 12.40 0.76
CA VAL A 116 -2.90 13.62 1.00
C VAL A 116 -1.55 13.27 1.64
N MET A 117 -1.53 12.42 2.66
CA MET A 117 -0.29 11.98 3.31
C MET A 117 0.64 11.27 2.33
N ASP A 118 0.10 10.36 1.52
CA ASP A 118 0.85 9.63 0.51
C ASP A 118 1.43 10.57 -0.55
N PHE A 119 0.62 11.49 -1.06
CA PHE A 119 1.08 12.51 -2.01
C PHE A 119 2.22 13.35 -1.44
N LEU A 120 2.10 13.84 -0.20
CA LEU A 120 3.14 14.62 0.45
C LEU A 120 4.42 13.80 0.65
N THR A 121 4.31 12.52 1.03
CA THR A 121 5.45 11.62 1.21
C THR A 121 6.24 11.43 -0.09
N TRP A 122 5.56 11.35 -1.23
CA TRP A 122 6.21 11.16 -2.54
C TRP A 122 6.70 12.45 -3.18
N LYS A 123 6.11 13.60 -2.84
CA LYS A 123 6.50 14.92 -3.38
C LYS A 123 7.56 15.63 -2.56
N ALA A 124 7.63 15.38 -1.25
CA ALA A 124 8.62 16.00 -0.38
C ALA A 124 10.03 15.47 -0.65
N PRO A 125 11.07 16.30 -0.43
CA PRO A 125 12.46 15.85 -0.53
C PRO A 125 12.72 14.62 0.36
N ARG A 126 13.33 13.57 -0.21
CA ARG A 126 13.56 12.29 0.48
C ARG A 126 14.29 12.45 1.82
N SER A 127 15.26 13.38 1.89
CA SER A 127 15.99 13.66 3.13
C SER A 127 15.07 14.12 4.27
N LEU A 128 14.08 14.96 3.96
CA LEU A 128 13.10 15.44 4.94
C LEU A 128 12.15 14.32 5.36
N VAL A 129 11.62 13.56 4.40
CA VAL A 129 10.75 12.41 4.69
C VAL A 129 11.48 11.40 5.58
N CYS A 130 12.73 11.03 5.23
CA CYS A 130 13.50 10.07 6.01
C CYS A 130 13.80 10.58 7.41
N ARG A 131 14.17 11.87 7.57
CA ARG A 131 14.45 12.45 8.90
C ARG A 131 13.20 12.48 9.77
N PHE A 132 12.07 12.95 9.23
CA PHE A 132 10.81 13.07 9.96
C PHE A 132 10.24 11.72 10.35
N THR A 133 10.08 10.80 9.38
CA THR A 133 9.49 9.49 9.64
C THR A 133 10.43 8.58 10.43
N GLY A 134 11.76 8.72 10.25
CA GLY A 134 12.76 8.02 11.06
C GLY A 134 12.78 8.51 12.51
N TYR A 135 12.55 9.81 12.74
CA TYR A 135 12.42 10.35 14.10
C TYR A 135 11.25 9.73 14.86
N LEU A 136 10.10 9.56 14.20
CA LEU A 136 8.90 8.94 14.79
C LEU A 136 9.12 7.46 15.20
N GLN A 137 10.18 6.82 14.71
CA GLN A 137 10.51 5.42 15.03
C GLN A 137 11.69 5.25 15.99
N ARG A 138 12.41 6.30 16.36
CA ARG A 138 13.62 6.19 17.21
C ARG A 138 13.36 5.53 18.55
N ASP A 139 12.17 5.70 19.10
CA ASP A 139 11.83 5.14 20.42
C ASP A 139 11.50 3.63 20.37
N ARG A 140 11.32 3.05 19.18
CA ARG A 140 11.05 1.60 19.03
C ARG A 140 12.30 0.73 19.14
N PHE A 141 13.49 1.29 18.99
CA PHE A 141 14.78 0.58 19.07
C PHE A 141 15.63 1.00 20.26
N ARG A 142 15.07 1.73 21.22
CA ARG A 142 15.71 1.89 22.52
C ARG A 142 15.46 0.60 23.32
N VAL A 143 16.43 -0.31 23.20
CA VAL A 143 16.64 -1.43 24.12
C VAL A 143 17.36 -0.91 25.34
#